data_42d8caf60ab2e849894202fe56411775
#
_entry.id   42d8caf60ab2e849894202fe56411775
#
_cell.length_a   1.000
_cell.length_b   1.000
_cell.length_c   1.000
_cell.angle_alpha   90.00
_cell.angle_beta   90.00
_cell.angle_gamma   90.00
#
_symmetry.space_group_name_H-M   'P 1'
#
loop_
_entity.id
_entity.type
_entity.pdbx_description
1 polymer ?
#
loop_
_entity_poly.entity_id
_entity_poly.type
_entity_poly.pdbx_seq_one_letter_code
_entity_poly.pdbx_strand_id
1 'polypeptide(L)'
;MSGNILWKFSLTALILWWCVISITPLQDRSFEDYIRDQATAELDAFDGLMSRAESRVASGESKSLFVALRELGVEEEIDYAAFFPEIEVRDIANRNKRNDVLLKHLLSSAQSQLRLGLDLKGGVGVTMKIDEAAQSELSSYEQAEQLEDAIEIMADRLDGSGVAEPVIRPRGKDAIEIQMPGASTKQNPEIIDVIKKPARLEFRAVHETLDPYTTALKDYHGGT
;
A
#
# COMPACT_ATOMS: atom_id res chain seq x y z
N MET A 1 55.24 -18.43 10.65
CA MET A 1 54.34 -17.34 11.11
C MET A 1 53.29 -16.90 10.06
N SER A 2 53.32 -17.39 8.82
CA SER A 2 52.38 -16.99 7.74
C SER A 2 50.99 -17.66 7.81
N GLY A 3 50.86 -18.84 8.42
CA GLY A 3 49.58 -19.54 8.47
C GLY A 3 48.45 -18.82 9.23
N ASN A 4 48.79 -18.01 10.24
CA ASN A 4 47.80 -17.25 11.00
C ASN A 4 47.21 -16.05 10.24
N ILE A 5 47.93 -15.50 9.27
CA ILE A 5 47.48 -14.35 8.47
C ILE A 5 46.53 -14.84 7.38
N LEU A 6 46.87 -15.93 6.72
CA LEU A 6 45.99 -16.52 5.69
C LEU A 6 44.65 -16.98 6.26
N TRP A 7 44.64 -17.60 7.44
CA TRP A 7 43.41 -17.98 8.12
C TRP A 7 42.52 -16.77 8.49
N LYS A 8 43.11 -15.71 9.04
CA LYS A 8 42.41 -14.47 9.38
C LYS A 8 41.86 -13.80 8.13
N PHE A 9 42.63 -13.76 7.06
CA PHE A 9 42.19 -13.21 5.79
C PHE A 9 41.03 -14.04 5.18
N SER A 10 41.12 -15.36 5.21
CA SER A 10 40.06 -16.26 4.76
C SER A 10 38.74 -16.07 5.57
N LEU A 11 38.88 -15.93 6.90
CA LEU A 11 37.74 -15.68 7.77
C LEU A 11 37.06 -14.32 7.47
N THR A 12 37.85 -13.26 7.32
CA THR A 12 37.30 -11.93 6.97
C THR A 12 36.65 -11.94 5.60
N ALA A 13 37.23 -12.60 4.61
CA ALA A 13 36.64 -12.74 3.28
C ALA A 13 35.30 -13.52 3.32
N LEU A 14 35.21 -14.54 4.13
CA LEU A 14 34.01 -15.34 4.34
C LEU A 14 32.91 -14.50 5.00
N ILE A 15 33.26 -13.71 6.02
CA ILE A 15 32.29 -12.78 6.67
C ILE A 15 31.79 -11.73 5.68
N LEU A 16 32.69 -11.12 4.90
CA LEU A 16 32.31 -10.14 3.88
C LEU A 16 31.40 -10.77 2.80
N TRP A 17 31.75 -11.96 2.35
CA TRP A 17 30.92 -12.73 1.43
C TRP A 17 29.51 -12.99 2.00
N TRP A 18 29.44 -13.43 3.25
CA TRP A 18 28.19 -13.62 3.97
C TRP A 18 27.37 -12.33 4.07
N CYS A 19 28.00 -11.21 4.42
CA CYS A 19 27.36 -9.90 4.48
C CYS A 19 26.77 -9.48 3.11
N VAL A 20 27.53 -9.67 2.03
CA VAL A 20 27.07 -9.35 0.68
C VAL A 20 25.85 -10.20 0.30
N ILE A 21 25.88 -11.50 0.55
CA ILE A 21 24.74 -12.38 0.28
C ILE A 21 23.52 -11.98 1.13
N SER A 22 23.73 -11.61 2.39
CA SER A 22 22.64 -11.22 3.30
C SER A 22 21.93 -9.93 2.90
N ILE A 23 22.60 -9.07 2.11
CA ILE A 23 22.04 -7.78 1.65
C ILE A 23 21.36 -7.93 0.29
N THR A 24 21.65 -9.00 -0.46
CA THR A 24 21.00 -9.25 -1.75
C THR A 24 19.59 -9.85 -1.57
N PRO A 25 18.60 -9.50 -2.41
CA PRO A 25 18.66 -8.62 -3.57
C PRO A 25 18.64 -7.13 -3.23
N LEU A 26 19.49 -6.36 -3.93
CA LEU A 26 19.60 -4.91 -3.80
C LEU A 26 18.58 -4.14 -4.64
N GLN A 27 17.98 -4.81 -5.63
CA GLN A 27 17.00 -4.21 -6.54
C GLN A 27 15.60 -4.72 -6.21
N ASP A 28 14.64 -3.79 -6.21
CA ASP A 28 13.23 -4.15 -6.16
C ASP A 28 12.86 -4.89 -7.45
N ARG A 29 12.07 -5.94 -7.31
CA ARG A 29 11.37 -6.54 -8.45
C ARG A 29 10.04 -5.80 -8.65
N SER A 30 9.55 -5.73 -9.87
CA SER A 30 8.19 -5.26 -10.08
C SER A 30 7.23 -6.19 -9.34
N PHE A 31 6.16 -5.63 -8.77
CA PHE A 31 5.15 -6.44 -8.08
C PHE A 31 4.55 -7.49 -9.02
N GLU A 32 4.38 -7.12 -10.28
CA GLU A 32 3.87 -8.00 -11.34
C GLU A 32 4.78 -9.22 -11.55
N ASP A 33 6.09 -8.98 -11.79
CA ASP A 33 7.05 -10.08 -12.01
C ASP A 33 7.17 -10.97 -10.79
N TYR A 34 7.16 -10.37 -9.59
CA TYR A 34 7.30 -11.10 -8.35
C TYR A 34 6.09 -12.01 -8.08
N ILE A 35 4.87 -11.49 -8.25
CA ILE A 35 3.64 -12.26 -7.99
C ILE A 35 3.47 -13.39 -9.00
N ARG A 36 3.89 -13.21 -10.27
CA ARG A 36 3.90 -14.27 -11.28
C ARG A 36 4.91 -15.37 -10.95
N ASP A 37 6.08 -15.01 -10.45
CA ASP A 37 7.13 -15.97 -10.06
C ASP A 37 6.74 -16.79 -8.82
N GLN A 38 5.96 -16.20 -7.92
CA GLN A 38 5.51 -16.85 -6.68
C GLN A 38 4.26 -17.72 -6.84
N ALA A 39 3.49 -17.52 -7.90
CA ALA A 39 2.32 -18.36 -8.18
C ALA A 39 2.79 -19.76 -8.59
N THR A 40 2.38 -20.79 -7.83
CA THR A 40 2.81 -22.18 -8.06
C THR A 40 1.63 -23.12 -8.37
N ALA A 41 0.40 -22.68 -8.13
CA ALA A 41 -0.80 -23.48 -8.36
C ALA A 41 -1.77 -22.74 -9.30
N GLU A 42 -2.53 -23.51 -10.07
CA GLU A 42 -3.58 -23.01 -10.99
C GLU A 42 -3.11 -21.88 -11.94
N LEU A 43 -1.92 -22.03 -12.52
CA LEU A 43 -1.24 -20.99 -13.30
C LEU A 43 -2.10 -20.41 -14.44
N ASP A 44 -2.87 -21.23 -15.17
CA ASP A 44 -3.73 -20.76 -16.26
C ASP A 44 -4.85 -19.84 -15.74
N ALA A 45 -5.45 -20.18 -14.60
CA ALA A 45 -6.47 -19.35 -13.96
C ALA A 45 -5.86 -18.05 -13.41
N PHE A 46 -4.65 -18.14 -12.83
CA PHE A 46 -3.90 -17.00 -12.33
C PHE A 46 -3.49 -16.03 -13.47
N ASP A 47 -3.00 -16.54 -14.61
CA ASP A 47 -2.64 -15.70 -15.75
C ASP A 47 -3.87 -14.99 -16.35
N GLY A 48 -5.01 -15.67 -16.39
CA GLY A 48 -6.27 -15.05 -16.80
C GLY A 48 -6.70 -13.92 -15.85
N LEU A 49 -6.49 -14.10 -14.54
CA LEU A 49 -6.76 -13.09 -13.52
C LEU A 49 -5.81 -11.89 -13.66
N MET A 50 -4.53 -12.15 -13.84
CA MET A 50 -3.51 -11.10 -14.04
C MET A 50 -3.81 -10.25 -15.27
N SER A 51 -4.17 -10.87 -16.40
CA SER A 51 -4.53 -10.17 -17.63
C SER A 51 -5.74 -9.24 -17.44
N ARG A 52 -6.73 -9.66 -16.63
CA ARG A 52 -7.90 -8.82 -16.30
C ARG A 52 -7.51 -7.65 -15.40
N ALA A 53 -6.66 -7.91 -14.40
CA ALA A 53 -6.16 -6.85 -13.52
C ALA A 53 -5.34 -5.81 -14.28
N GLU A 54 -4.46 -6.23 -15.17
CA GLU A 54 -3.68 -5.36 -16.05
C GLU A 54 -4.58 -4.53 -16.99
N SER A 55 -5.63 -5.15 -17.52
CA SER A 55 -6.61 -4.46 -18.37
C SER A 55 -7.36 -3.36 -17.62
N ARG A 56 -7.72 -3.59 -16.34
CA ARG A 56 -8.34 -2.56 -15.49
C ARG A 56 -7.40 -1.41 -15.19
N VAL A 57 -6.12 -1.69 -14.99
CA VAL A 57 -5.11 -0.64 -14.81
C VAL A 57 -4.92 0.15 -16.11
N ALA A 58 -4.85 -0.54 -17.27
CA ALA A 58 -4.68 0.11 -18.57
C ALA A 58 -5.90 0.97 -18.98
N SER A 59 -7.10 0.57 -18.57
CA SER A 59 -8.34 1.35 -18.81
C SER A 59 -8.51 2.53 -17.83
N GLY A 60 -7.68 2.60 -16.77
CA GLY A 60 -7.80 3.61 -15.72
C GLY A 60 -8.93 3.33 -14.71
N GLU A 61 -9.53 2.13 -14.73
CA GLU A 61 -10.55 1.70 -13.77
C GLU A 61 -9.95 1.46 -12.39
N SER A 62 -8.77 0.85 -12.34
CA SER A 62 -8.02 0.64 -11.11
C SER A 62 -6.69 1.39 -11.14
N LYS A 63 -6.26 1.91 -9.99
CA LYS A 63 -5.09 2.78 -9.85
C LYS A 63 -3.75 2.04 -9.97
N SER A 64 -3.72 0.79 -9.54
CA SER A 64 -2.53 -0.06 -9.55
C SER A 64 -2.92 -1.52 -9.66
N LEU A 65 -1.96 -2.38 -10.04
CA LEU A 65 -2.17 -3.82 -10.12
C LEU A 65 -2.60 -4.41 -8.77
N PHE A 66 -2.04 -3.92 -7.68
CA PHE A 66 -2.42 -4.32 -6.32
C PHE A 66 -3.90 -4.02 -6.03
N VAL A 67 -4.35 -2.80 -6.37
CA VAL A 67 -5.76 -2.39 -6.18
C VAL A 67 -6.68 -3.20 -7.08
N ALA A 68 -6.32 -3.38 -8.36
CA ALA A 68 -7.08 -4.18 -9.31
C ALA A 68 -7.29 -5.63 -8.82
N LEU A 69 -6.21 -6.27 -8.34
CA LEU A 69 -6.31 -7.62 -7.77
C LEU A 69 -7.18 -7.65 -6.51
N ARG A 70 -7.04 -6.68 -5.62
CA ARG A 70 -7.87 -6.61 -4.42
C ARG A 70 -9.35 -6.46 -4.74
N GLU A 71 -9.70 -5.60 -5.70
CA GLU A 71 -11.07 -5.39 -6.18
C GLU A 71 -11.63 -6.65 -6.85
N LEU A 72 -10.89 -7.27 -7.77
CA LEU A 72 -11.27 -8.55 -8.40
C LEU A 72 -11.48 -9.66 -7.40
N GLY A 73 -10.64 -9.76 -6.37
CA GLY A 73 -10.78 -10.75 -5.31
C GLY A 73 -12.07 -10.60 -4.50
N VAL A 74 -12.55 -9.37 -4.34
CA VAL A 74 -13.84 -9.09 -3.67
C VAL A 74 -15.02 -9.35 -4.61
N GLU A 75 -14.98 -8.83 -5.83
CA GLU A 75 -16.07 -8.91 -6.80
C GLU A 75 -16.35 -10.34 -7.29
N GLU A 76 -15.30 -11.07 -7.62
CA GLU A 76 -15.41 -12.43 -8.15
C GLU A 76 -15.29 -13.51 -7.06
N GLU A 77 -15.23 -13.09 -5.81
CA GLU A 77 -15.11 -13.99 -4.67
C GLU A 77 -13.91 -14.96 -4.72
N ILE A 78 -12.79 -14.53 -5.32
CA ILE A 78 -11.59 -15.34 -5.50
C ILE A 78 -10.83 -15.50 -4.18
N ASP A 79 -10.32 -16.70 -3.90
CA ASP A 79 -9.39 -16.96 -2.81
C ASP A 79 -7.96 -17.06 -3.35
N TYR A 80 -7.17 -16.02 -3.15
CA TYR A 80 -5.79 -15.98 -3.62
C TYR A 80 -4.88 -17.02 -2.96
N ALA A 81 -5.23 -17.53 -1.78
CA ALA A 81 -4.46 -18.57 -1.11
C ALA A 81 -4.39 -19.89 -1.92
N ALA A 82 -5.28 -20.07 -2.90
CA ALA A 82 -5.24 -21.22 -3.79
C ALA A 82 -4.04 -21.17 -4.75
N PHE A 83 -3.64 -19.98 -5.19
CA PHE A 83 -2.51 -19.79 -6.10
C PHE A 83 -1.15 -19.81 -5.41
N PHE A 84 -1.11 -19.54 -4.08
CA PHE A 84 0.10 -19.41 -3.28
C PHE A 84 0.08 -20.39 -2.09
N PRO A 85 0.14 -21.69 -2.32
CA PRO A 85 0.03 -22.70 -1.24
C PRO A 85 1.19 -22.66 -0.24
N GLU A 86 2.32 -22.09 -0.61
CA GLU A 86 3.51 -21.97 0.23
C GLU A 86 3.42 -20.84 1.27
N ILE A 87 2.47 -19.91 1.09
CA ILE A 87 2.29 -18.79 2.02
C ILE A 87 1.23 -19.16 3.05
N GLU A 88 1.63 -19.22 4.33
CA GLU A 88 0.75 -19.59 5.43
C GLU A 88 -0.20 -18.43 5.80
N VAL A 89 -1.33 -18.32 5.12
CA VAL A 89 -2.40 -17.36 5.44
C VAL A 89 -3.75 -18.03 5.70
N ARG A 90 -3.76 -19.38 5.70
CA ARG A 90 -5.00 -20.19 5.81
C ARG A 90 -5.72 -20.07 7.15
N ASP A 91 -5.01 -19.65 8.20
CA ASP A 91 -5.58 -19.45 9.53
C ASP A 91 -6.55 -18.27 9.60
N ILE A 92 -6.56 -17.39 8.58
CA ILE A 92 -7.46 -16.26 8.51
C ILE A 92 -8.79 -16.71 7.89
N ALA A 93 -9.83 -16.83 8.71
CA ALA A 93 -11.15 -17.34 8.27
C ALA A 93 -11.84 -16.43 7.25
N ASN A 94 -11.67 -15.11 7.35
CA ASN A 94 -12.25 -14.15 6.42
C ASN A 94 -11.42 -14.08 5.14
N ARG A 95 -12.02 -14.48 3.99
CA ARG A 95 -11.37 -14.52 2.68
C ARG A 95 -10.80 -13.16 2.26
N ASN A 96 -11.59 -12.09 2.39
CA ASN A 96 -11.15 -10.75 1.96
C ASN A 96 -9.96 -10.27 2.79
N LYS A 97 -9.98 -10.51 4.11
CA LYS A 97 -8.86 -10.20 4.99
C LYS A 97 -7.65 -11.07 4.67
N ARG A 98 -7.86 -12.35 4.37
CA ARG A 98 -6.79 -13.27 3.96
C ARG A 98 -6.12 -12.80 2.67
N ASN A 99 -6.91 -12.45 1.65
CA ASN A 99 -6.42 -11.91 0.38
C ASN A 99 -5.64 -10.61 0.58
N ASP A 100 -6.13 -9.69 1.40
CA ASP A 100 -5.45 -8.43 1.68
C ASP A 100 -4.09 -8.65 2.36
N VAL A 101 -4.03 -9.52 3.37
CA VAL A 101 -2.78 -9.88 4.06
C VAL A 101 -1.80 -10.55 3.08
N LEU A 102 -2.27 -11.47 2.25
CA LEU A 102 -1.45 -12.16 1.26
C LEU A 102 -0.89 -11.20 0.21
N LEU A 103 -1.74 -10.35 -0.38
CA LEU A 103 -1.30 -9.35 -1.37
C LEU A 103 -0.30 -8.35 -0.78
N LYS A 104 -0.51 -7.90 0.46
CA LYS A 104 0.43 -7.04 1.20
C LYS A 104 1.77 -7.75 1.46
N HIS A 105 1.73 -9.01 1.86
CA HIS A 105 2.93 -9.81 2.04
C HIS A 105 3.72 -9.94 0.74
N LEU A 106 3.07 -10.26 -0.38
CA LEU A 106 3.69 -10.34 -1.70
C LEU A 106 4.28 -8.99 -2.14
N LEU A 107 3.55 -7.90 -1.92
CA LEU A 107 4.01 -6.55 -2.23
C LEU A 107 5.27 -6.18 -1.43
N SER A 108 5.25 -6.46 -0.12
CA SER A 108 6.40 -6.20 0.75
C SER A 108 7.61 -7.08 0.38
N SER A 109 7.37 -8.33 0.00
CA SER A 109 8.43 -9.27 -0.38
C SER A 109 9.03 -8.99 -1.77
N ALA A 110 8.30 -8.33 -2.65
CA ALA A 110 8.80 -7.86 -3.95
C ALA A 110 9.86 -6.76 -3.81
N GLN A 111 9.90 -6.08 -2.67
CA GLN A 111 10.85 -5.02 -2.39
C GLN A 111 12.20 -5.58 -1.94
N SER A 112 13.26 -4.79 -2.17
CA SER A 112 14.60 -5.15 -1.68
C SER A 112 14.65 -5.16 -0.15
N GLN A 113 15.52 -6.01 0.42
CA GLN A 113 15.74 -6.03 1.87
C GLN A 113 16.32 -4.72 2.40
N LEU A 114 17.02 -3.97 1.55
CA LEU A 114 17.56 -2.65 1.88
C LEU A 114 16.54 -1.57 1.52
N ARG A 115 15.97 -0.95 2.54
CA ARG A 115 15.12 0.24 2.38
C ARG A 115 15.97 1.45 2.11
N LEU A 116 16.17 1.73 0.84
CA LEU A 116 16.88 2.93 0.39
C LEU A 116 15.96 4.14 0.54
N GLY A 117 16.48 5.20 1.18
CA GLY A 117 15.75 6.48 1.29
C GLY A 117 15.59 7.19 -0.07
N LEU A 118 14.82 8.28 -0.06
CA LEU A 118 14.54 9.11 -1.25
C LEU A 118 15.81 9.54 -2.00
N ASP A 119 16.90 9.79 -1.29
CA ASP A 119 18.16 10.25 -1.88
C ASP A 119 18.84 9.22 -2.78
N LEU A 120 18.66 7.94 -2.51
CA LEU A 120 19.29 6.85 -3.23
C LEU A 120 18.34 6.16 -4.22
N LYS A 121 17.07 6.00 -3.85
CA LYS A 121 16.07 5.32 -4.67
C LYS A 121 15.28 6.28 -5.55
N GLY A 122 15.30 7.58 -5.22
CA GLY A 122 14.37 8.56 -5.76
C GLY A 122 12.96 8.35 -5.18
N GLY A 123 12.01 9.14 -5.60
CA GLY A 123 10.63 9.01 -5.14
C GLY A 123 9.98 10.37 -4.88
N VAL A 124 8.90 10.35 -4.11
CA VAL A 124 8.13 11.54 -3.76
C VAL A 124 8.18 11.79 -2.27
N GLY A 125 8.53 13.01 -1.88
CA GLY A 125 8.41 13.51 -0.51
C GLY A 125 7.40 14.63 -0.45
N VAL A 126 6.42 14.52 0.44
CA VAL A 126 5.40 15.54 0.67
C VAL A 126 5.45 15.96 2.13
N THR A 127 5.42 17.27 2.38
CA THR A 127 5.25 17.80 3.74
C THR A 127 3.86 18.44 3.81
N MET A 128 3.05 17.99 4.75
CA MET A 128 1.75 18.54 5.06
C MET A 128 1.83 19.30 6.37
N LYS A 129 1.22 20.47 6.43
CA LYS A 129 1.08 21.24 7.67
C LYS A 129 -0.36 21.22 8.14
N ILE A 130 -0.54 21.15 9.43
CA ILE A 130 -1.85 21.38 10.07
C ILE A 130 -2.11 22.88 10.04
N ASP A 131 -3.36 23.27 9.83
CA ASP A 131 -3.76 24.68 9.79
C ASP A 131 -3.49 25.35 11.16
N GLU A 132 -2.75 26.45 11.13
CA GLU A 132 -2.42 27.23 12.32
C GLU A 132 -3.67 27.71 13.08
N ALA A 133 -4.76 28.02 12.34
CA ALA A 133 -6.02 28.41 12.93
C ALA A 133 -6.66 27.29 13.76
N ALA A 134 -6.53 26.04 13.31
CA ALA A 134 -7.02 24.88 14.05
C ALA A 134 -6.17 24.53 15.29
N GLN A 135 -4.91 24.93 15.30
CA GLN A 135 -3.98 24.64 16.39
C GLN A 135 -3.93 25.72 17.49
N SER A 136 -4.33 26.95 17.16
CA SER A 136 -4.18 28.10 18.05
C SER A 136 -4.96 27.98 19.38
N GLU A 137 -6.03 27.19 19.40
CA GLU A 137 -6.89 26.99 20.57
C GLU A 137 -6.55 25.72 21.37
N LEU A 138 -5.62 24.90 20.88
CA LEU A 138 -5.29 23.60 21.46
C LEU A 138 -4.06 23.68 22.39
N SER A 139 -4.10 22.88 23.45
CA SER A 139 -2.93 22.67 24.32
C SER A 139 -1.86 21.87 23.57
N SER A 140 -0.60 21.91 24.05
CA SER A 140 0.50 21.16 23.44
C SER A 140 0.28 19.64 23.42
N TYR A 141 -0.53 19.12 24.33
CA TYR A 141 -0.90 17.71 24.37
C TYR A 141 -1.91 17.38 23.26
N GLU A 142 -2.96 18.18 23.12
CA GLU A 142 -3.97 18.02 22.09
C GLU A 142 -3.39 18.19 20.66
N GLN A 143 -2.40 19.09 20.51
CA GLN A 143 -1.65 19.24 19.24
C GLN A 143 -0.88 17.97 18.88
N ALA A 144 -0.26 17.30 19.88
CA ALA A 144 0.48 16.07 19.66
C ALA A 144 -0.47 14.91 19.29
N GLU A 145 -1.61 14.80 19.97
CA GLU A 145 -2.65 13.81 19.68
C GLU A 145 -3.23 14.00 18.27
N GLN A 146 -3.56 15.25 17.91
CA GLN A 146 -4.01 15.58 16.55
C GLN A 146 -3.00 15.19 15.46
N LEU A 147 -1.71 15.37 15.74
CA LEU A 147 -0.64 15.01 14.81
C LEU A 147 -0.55 13.49 14.65
N GLU A 148 -0.72 12.73 15.73
CA GLU A 148 -0.71 11.28 15.76
C GLU A 148 -1.90 10.69 15.00
N ASP A 149 -3.10 11.22 15.25
CA ASP A 149 -4.33 10.87 14.50
C ASP A 149 -4.18 11.15 13.00
N ALA A 150 -3.59 12.29 12.65
CA ALA A 150 -3.36 12.64 11.25
C ALA A 150 -2.36 11.70 10.57
N ILE A 151 -1.34 11.23 11.29
CA ILE A 151 -0.39 10.21 10.80
C ILE A 151 -1.11 8.89 10.53
N GLU A 152 -1.95 8.43 11.46
CA GLU A 152 -2.72 7.19 11.31
C GLU A 152 -3.68 7.26 10.11
N ILE A 153 -4.43 8.35 9.98
CA ILE A 153 -5.32 8.57 8.83
C ILE A 153 -4.56 8.56 7.50
N MET A 154 -3.36 9.17 7.46
CA MET A 154 -2.54 9.18 6.25
C MET A 154 -1.96 7.80 5.94
N ALA A 155 -1.57 7.04 6.96
CA ALA A 155 -1.11 5.67 6.81
C ALA A 155 -2.21 4.79 6.19
N ASP A 156 -3.42 4.83 6.72
CA ASP A 156 -4.56 4.07 6.20
C ASP A 156 -4.91 4.42 4.75
N ARG A 157 -4.86 5.70 4.38
CA ARG A 157 -5.12 6.15 3.01
C ARG A 157 -4.08 5.65 2.02
N LEU A 158 -2.81 5.69 2.41
CA LEU A 158 -1.71 5.28 1.55
C LEU A 158 -1.63 3.75 1.45
N ASP A 159 -1.94 3.03 2.53
CA ASP A 159 -2.01 1.58 2.53
C ASP A 159 -3.06 1.06 1.53
N GLY A 160 -4.20 1.74 1.45
CA GLY A 160 -5.26 1.46 0.47
C GLY A 160 -4.91 1.77 -0.98
N SER A 161 -3.85 2.56 -1.25
CA SER A 161 -3.46 2.98 -2.59
C SER A 161 -2.47 2.05 -3.29
N GLY A 162 -1.96 1.02 -2.58
CA GLY A 162 -0.95 0.09 -3.12
C GLY A 162 0.44 0.72 -3.26
N VAL A 163 0.68 1.83 -2.56
CA VAL A 163 2.03 2.39 -2.44
C VAL A 163 2.82 1.54 -1.47
N ALA A 164 3.94 1.05 -1.92
CA ALA A 164 4.81 0.23 -1.11
C ALA A 164 5.41 1.05 0.05
N GLU A 165 5.06 0.69 1.26
CA GLU A 165 5.62 1.15 2.54
C GLU A 165 6.00 2.64 2.59
N PRO A 166 5.02 3.55 2.64
CA PRO A 166 5.30 4.96 2.85
C PRO A 166 5.93 5.18 4.23
N VAL A 167 6.96 6.02 4.30
CA VAL A 167 7.50 6.46 5.58
C VAL A 167 6.79 7.73 5.98
N ILE A 168 5.97 7.64 7.03
CA ILE A 168 5.22 8.77 7.58
C ILE A 168 5.79 9.11 8.95
N ARG A 169 6.19 10.35 9.13
CA ARG A 169 6.79 10.80 10.39
C ARG A 169 6.42 12.23 10.72
N PRO A 170 6.36 12.57 12.01
CA PRO A 170 6.14 13.95 12.43
C PRO A 170 7.36 14.81 12.06
N ARG A 171 7.12 16.03 11.60
CA ARG A 171 8.12 17.05 11.34
C ARG A 171 7.82 18.30 12.15
N GLY A 172 8.47 18.40 13.32
CA GLY A 172 8.14 19.46 14.28
C GLY A 172 6.84 19.15 15.03
N LYS A 173 6.09 20.20 15.35
CA LYS A 173 4.84 20.08 16.13
C LYS A 173 3.58 20.22 15.27
N ASP A 174 3.75 20.68 14.05
CA ASP A 174 2.66 21.16 13.18
C ASP A 174 2.66 20.52 11.78
N ALA A 175 3.61 19.64 11.49
CA ALA A 175 3.76 19.09 10.16
C ALA A 175 4.00 17.57 10.15
N ILE A 176 3.60 16.93 9.07
CA ILE A 176 3.81 15.51 8.76
C ILE A 176 4.64 15.43 7.49
N GLU A 177 5.71 14.66 7.51
CA GLU A 177 6.49 14.32 6.35
C GLU A 177 6.15 12.91 5.88
N ILE A 178 5.74 12.81 4.63
CA ILE A 178 5.41 11.55 3.96
C ILE A 178 6.46 11.32 2.88
N GLN A 179 7.20 10.23 2.97
CA GLN A 179 8.19 9.82 1.99
C GLN A 179 7.74 8.52 1.34
N MET A 180 7.76 8.49 0.02
CA MET A 180 7.39 7.33 -0.79
C MET A 180 8.56 6.99 -1.72
N PRO A 181 9.56 6.22 -1.23
CA PRO A 181 10.71 5.84 -2.02
C PRO A 181 10.29 4.98 -3.22
N GLY A 182 10.87 5.26 -4.39
CA GLY A 182 10.56 4.54 -5.63
C GLY A 182 9.22 4.88 -6.28
N ALA A 183 8.35 5.65 -5.61
CA ALA A 183 7.13 6.12 -6.24
C ALA A 183 7.46 7.19 -7.30
N SER A 184 6.88 7.05 -8.49
CA SER A 184 7.02 8.02 -9.57
C SER A 184 5.71 8.76 -9.78
N THR A 185 5.73 10.08 -9.65
CA THR A 185 4.58 10.93 -9.98
C THR A 185 4.19 10.86 -11.45
N LYS A 186 5.11 10.41 -12.32
CA LYS A 186 4.79 10.21 -13.74
C LYS A 186 4.01 8.92 -13.98
N GLN A 187 4.27 7.89 -13.16
CA GLN A 187 3.59 6.60 -13.26
C GLN A 187 2.32 6.56 -12.40
N ASN A 188 2.31 7.29 -11.29
CA ASN A 188 1.18 7.33 -10.35
C ASN A 188 0.85 8.78 -9.95
N PRO A 189 0.32 9.62 -10.85
CA PRO A 189 -0.02 11.01 -10.53
C PRO A 189 -1.08 11.13 -9.41
N GLU A 190 -1.90 10.11 -9.25
CA GLU A 190 -3.00 10.06 -8.30
C GLU A 190 -2.57 9.92 -6.84
N ILE A 191 -1.33 9.51 -6.56
CA ILE A 191 -0.79 9.44 -5.19
C ILE A 191 -0.90 10.80 -4.50
N ILE A 192 -0.57 11.88 -5.23
CA ILE A 192 -0.67 13.24 -4.71
C ILE A 192 -2.13 13.62 -4.45
N ASP A 193 -3.05 13.17 -5.28
CA ASP A 193 -4.48 13.46 -5.12
C ASP A 193 -5.08 12.69 -3.93
N VAL A 194 -4.64 11.46 -3.66
CA VAL A 194 -5.04 10.70 -2.46
C VAL A 194 -4.62 11.43 -1.18
N ILE A 195 -3.39 11.98 -1.17
CA ILE A 195 -2.87 12.73 -0.03
C ILE A 195 -3.59 14.06 0.14
N LYS A 196 -3.89 14.76 -0.96
CA LYS A 196 -4.54 16.08 -0.95
C LYS A 196 -6.03 16.07 -0.63
N LYS A 197 -6.72 14.95 -0.84
CA LYS A 197 -8.18 14.89 -0.57
C LYS A 197 -8.44 15.07 0.91
N PRO A 198 -9.14 16.17 1.32
CA PRO A 198 -9.52 16.34 2.72
C PRO A 198 -10.54 15.26 3.10
N ALA A 199 -10.33 14.57 4.23
CA ALA A 199 -11.36 13.72 4.83
C ALA A 199 -12.26 14.59 5.69
N ARG A 200 -13.16 15.31 5.05
CA ARG A 200 -14.16 16.09 5.76
C ARG A 200 -15.50 15.36 5.71
N LEU A 201 -15.97 14.96 6.89
CA LEU A 201 -17.31 14.41 7.02
C LEU A 201 -18.31 15.58 7.03
N GLU A 202 -19.15 15.65 6.01
CA GLU A 202 -20.23 16.62 5.93
C GLU A 202 -21.57 15.91 6.07
N PHE A 203 -22.32 16.26 7.10
CA PHE A 203 -23.72 15.85 7.21
C PHE A 203 -24.59 16.86 6.44
N ARG A 204 -25.22 16.38 5.36
CA ARG A 204 -26.16 17.18 4.58
C ARG A 204 -27.55 16.60 4.74
N ALA A 205 -28.52 17.45 5.07
CA ALA A 205 -29.92 17.05 5.03
C ALA A 205 -30.32 16.80 3.56
N VAL A 206 -30.86 15.61 3.29
CA VAL A 206 -31.40 15.29 1.96
C VAL A 206 -32.82 15.85 1.89
N HIS A 207 -33.10 16.66 0.86
CA HIS A 207 -34.45 17.14 0.62
C HIS A 207 -35.32 15.95 0.21
N GLU A 208 -36.53 15.82 0.78
CA GLU A 208 -37.44 14.67 0.56
C GLU A 208 -37.73 14.39 -0.93
N THR A 209 -37.66 15.39 -1.78
CA THR A 209 -37.88 15.24 -3.24
C THR A 209 -36.64 14.82 -4.03
N LEU A 210 -35.46 14.79 -3.40
CA LEU A 210 -34.17 14.41 -4.05
C LEU A 210 -33.63 13.07 -3.59
N ASP A 211 -34.31 12.42 -2.65
CA ASP A 211 -33.93 11.07 -2.23
C ASP A 211 -34.45 10.04 -3.26
N PRO A 212 -33.56 9.40 -4.03
CA PRO A 212 -33.97 8.41 -5.03
C PRO A 212 -34.69 7.20 -4.43
N TYR A 213 -34.44 6.90 -3.14
CA TYR A 213 -35.13 5.79 -2.45
C TYR A 213 -36.55 6.16 -2.03
N THR A 214 -36.79 7.38 -1.55
CA THR A 214 -38.14 7.85 -1.22
C THR A 214 -38.99 8.08 -2.48
N THR A 215 -38.39 8.49 -3.56
CA THR A 215 -39.07 8.61 -4.86
C THR A 215 -39.42 7.23 -5.40
N ALA A 216 -38.51 6.26 -5.39
CA ALA A 216 -38.77 4.90 -5.83
C ALA A 216 -39.81 4.18 -4.97
N LEU A 217 -39.86 4.42 -3.64
CA LEU A 217 -40.89 3.88 -2.75
C LEU A 217 -42.26 4.49 -2.99
N LYS A 218 -42.34 5.81 -3.29
CA LYS A 218 -43.62 6.46 -3.64
C LYS A 218 -44.17 5.93 -4.96
N ASP A 219 -43.32 5.71 -5.96
CA ASP A 219 -43.74 5.13 -7.23
C ASP A 219 -44.15 3.66 -7.08
N TYR A 220 -43.56 2.90 -6.16
CA TYR A 220 -43.96 1.51 -5.89
C TYR A 220 -45.30 1.40 -5.14
N HIS A 221 -45.63 2.33 -4.25
CA HIS A 221 -46.87 2.33 -3.49
C HIS A 221 -47.99 3.13 -4.18
N GLY A 222 -47.71 3.91 -5.21
CA GLY A 222 -48.70 4.71 -5.97
C GLY A 222 -49.42 3.93 -7.08
N GLY A 223 -49.14 2.66 -7.27
CA GLY A 223 -49.68 1.80 -8.34
C GLY A 223 -50.83 0.87 -7.91
N THR A 224 -51.74 1.38 -7.07
CA THR A 224 -53.03 0.66 -6.78
C THR A 224 -54.22 1.56 -7.09
#